data_f19359a5035915726aa97ab838e561cc
#
_entry.id   f19359a5035915726aa97ab838e561cc
#
_cell.length_a   1.000
_cell.length_b   1.000
_cell.length_c   1.000
_cell.angle_alpha   90.00
_cell.angle_beta   90.00
_cell.angle_gamma   90.00
#
_symmetry.space_group_name_H-M   'P 1'
#
loop_
_entity.id
_entity.type
_entity.pdbx_description
1 polymer ?
#
loop_
_entity_poly.entity_id
_entity_poly.type
_entity_poly.pdbx_seq_one_letter_code
_entity_poly.pdbx_strand_id
1 'polypeptide(L)'
;AITLERLNGDFVYEYPRGIADGSLAARFENQDILLDLNLDSTDLGLSQKGFSIATSVRLGNANVNRLLGVTVPDGLLDGSSAFDIVFQAGEGVALNITSNLDGLAIGLPAPFSKVPEQSELLNIDLKISDAVSIDAAYSNNLSLSIEKDAESAWRALALIGEVSREYKLNDVDAGTAVISGRVEELDISAWADTQTRFSSGDNLGLPAIVWRDFSVDRLALGETDFGTFSSTGQYEGGLTSLGLVGDFIKAQIDFDGPEAQLN
;
A
#
# COMPACT_ATOMS: atom_id res chain seq x y z
N ALA A 1 -4.87 19.49 -0.52
CA ALA A 1 -3.59 20.25 -0.44
C ALA A 1 -3.05 20.15 0.98
N ILE A 2 -1.76 19.86 1.13
CA ILE A 2 -1.05 19.88 2.42
C ILE A 2 -0.72 21.34 2.75
N THR A 3 -1.07 21.80 3.94
CA THR A 3 -0.79 23.16 4.40
C THR A 3 0.03 23.10 5.67
N LEU A 4 1.18 23.78 5.65
CA LEU A 4 2.00 24.03 6.82
C LEU A 4 1.73 25.47 7.30
N GLU A 5 1.46 25.62 8.59
CA GLU A 5 1.21 26.90 9.23
C GLU A 5 2.37 27.29 10.15
N ARG A 6 2.52 28.58 10.43
CA ARG A 6 3.48 29.13 11.40
C ARG A 6 4.92 28.69 11.18
N LEU A 7 5.33 28.59 9.90
CA LEU A 7 6.69 28.22 9.55
C LEU A 7 7.68 29.23 10.11
N ASN A 8 8.62 28.78 10.94
CA ASN A 8 9.64 29.60 11.57
C ASN A 8 10.91 28.78 11.85
N GLY A 9 12.09 29.34 11.62
CA GLY A 9 13.37 28.70 11.88
C GLY A 9 14.47 29.28 11.00
N ASP A 10 15.61 28.61 11.01
CA ASP A 10 16.81 29.03 10.32
C ASP A 10 17.29 27.93 9.37
N PHE A 11 17.88 28.35 8.26
CA PHE A 11 18.57 27.43 7.35
C PHE A 11 19.81 28.07 6.75
N VAL A 12 20.77 27.25 6.38
CA VAL A 12 22.01 27.64 5.71
C VAL A 12 21.86 27.41 4.22
N TYR A 13 22.10 28.45 3.43
CA TYR A 13 22.12 28.35 1.98
C TYR A 13 23.54 28.50 1.45
N GLU A 14 24.05 27.49 0.76
CA GLU A 14 25.37 27.48 0.14
C GLU A 14 25.26 27.55 -1.38
N TYR A 15 25.69 28.68 -1.97
CA TYR A 15 25.77 28.80 -3.42
C TYR A 15 26.98 28.03 -3.97
N PRO A 16 26.87 27.26 -5.04
CA PRO A 16 25.65 26.93 -5.84
C PRO A 16 24.88 25.67 -5.37
N ARG A 17 25.20 25.17 -4.19
CA ARG A 17 24.69 23.86 -3.69
C ARG A 17 23.23 23.88 -3.26
N GLY A 18 22.70 24.99 -2.78
CA GLY A 18 21.34 25.09 -2.26
C GLY A 18 21.28 25.12 -0.73
N ILE A 19 20.20 24.59 -0.14
CA ILE A 19 20.02 24.53 1.32
C ILE A 19 20.94 23.43 1.87
N ALA A 20 21.94 23.81 2.65
CA ALA A 20 22.92 22.88 3.21
C ALA A 20 22.43 22.19 4.47
N ASP A 21 21.76 22.93 5.34
CA ASP A 21 21.29 22.47 6.64
C ASP A 21 20.26 23.45 7.17
N GLY A 22 19.34 22.99 8.02
CA GLY A 22 18.37 23.84 8.67
C GLY A 22 17.34 23.08 9.46
N SER A 23 16.66 23.81 10.32
CA SER A 23 15.54 23.26 11.08
C SER A 23 14.42 24.30 11.16
N LEU A 24 13.24 23.91 10.73
CA LEU A 24 12.06 24.76 10.72
C LEU A 24 10.98 24.17 11.61
N ALA A 25 10.50 24.95 12.58
CA ALA A 25 9.28 24.62 13.29
C ALA A 25 8.09 24.98 12.41
N ALA A 26 7.11 24.11 12.36
CA ALA A 26 5.87 24.33 11.62
C ALA A 26 4.68 23.76 12.40
N ARG A 27 3.48 24.13 12.00
CA ARG A 27 2.26 23.51 12.49
C ARG A 27 1.56 22.79 11.36
N PHE A 28 1.33 21.50 11.58
CA PHE A 28 0.63 20.62 10.66
C PHE A 28 -0.51 19.93 11.40
N GLU A 29 -1.75 20.03 10.88
CA GLU A 29 -2.92 19.37 11.46
C GLU A 29 -3.08 19.63 12.99
N ASN A 30 -2.86 20.88 13.42
CA ASN A 30 -2.85 21.29 14.83
C ASN A 30 -1.73 20.68 15.70
N GLN A 31 -0.75 20.01 15.11
CA GLN A 31 0.44 19.50 15.78
C GLN A 31 1.63 20.40 15.44
N ASP A 32 2.44 20.71 16.45
CA ASP A 32 3.72 21.36 16.21
C ASP A 32 4.70 20.27 15.75
N ILE A 33 5.34 20.50 14.60
CA ILE A 33 6.30 19.59 13.98
C ILE A 33 7.62 20.30 13.75
N LEU A 34 8.69 19.52 13.69
CA LEU A 34 10.01 19.96 13.29
C LEU A 34 10.30 19.41 11.89
N LEU A 35 10.78 20.26 11.01
CA LEU A 35 11.22 19.94 9.67
C LEU A 35 12.74 20.06 9.64
N ASP A 36 13.45 18.95 9.54
CA ASP A 36 14.90 18.94 9.38
C ASP A 36 15.24 18.97 7.88
N LEU A 37 15.98 20.01 7.50
CA LEU A 37 16.38 20.27 6.12
C LEU A 37 17.83 19.85 5.95
N ASN A 38 18.14 19.08 4.90
CA ASN A 38 19.48 18.64 4.61
C ASN A 38 19.73 18.57 3.09
N LEU A 39 20.96 18.89 2.67
CA LEU A 39 21.41 18.75 1.28
C LEU A 39 21.70 17.30 0.86
N ASP A 40 21.87 16.39 1.80
CA ASP A 40 22.33 15.04 1.47
C ASP A 40 21.17 14.16 1.03
N SER A 41 20.95 14.14 -0.28
CA SER A 41 19.88 13.37 -0.92
C SER A 41 20.32 11.97 -1.38
N THR A 42 21.47 11.47 -0.94
CA THR A 42 22.08 10.24 -1.43
C THR A 42 21.33 8.97 -1.00
N ASP A 43 20.63 9.01 0.13
CA ASP A 43 20.03 7.80 0.72
C ASP A 43 18.81 7.26 -0.04
N LEU A 44 18.10 8.08 -0.80
CA LEU A 44 16.94 7.64 -1.61
C LEU A 44 17.23 7.50 -3.11
N GLY A 45 18.51 7.62 -3.51
CA GLY A 45 18.96 7.36 -4.88
C GLY A 45 18.62 8.46 -5.89
N LEU A 46 18.37 9.68 -5.42
CA LEU A 46 18.29 10.87 -6.27
C LEU A 46 19.69 11.46 -6.48
N SER A 47 19.93 12.06 -7.64
CA SER A 47 21.20 12.64 -8.00
C SER A 47 21.54 13.88 -7.14
N GLN A 48 22.81 14.19 -7.02
CA GLN A 48 23.47 15.10 -6.06
C GLN A 48 23.04 16.58 -6.01
N LYS A 49 21.90 16.96 -6.55
CA LYS A 49 21.43 18.35 -6.61
C LYS A 49 20.03 18.50 -6.05
N GLY A 50 19.81 18.07 -4.83
CA GLY A 50 18.51 18.17 -4.22
C GLY A 50 18.56 18.61 -2.76
N PHE A 51 17.43 18.65 -2.15
CA PHE A 51 17.30 18.82 -0.71
C PHE A 51 16.39 17.71 -0.15
N SER A 52 16.58 17.39 1.11
CA SER A 52 15.70 16.52 1.86
C SER A 52 15.04 17.27 3.01
N ILE A 53 13.83 16.87 3.34
CA ILE A 53 13.08 17.31 4.51
C ILE A 53 12.66 16.07 5.26
N ALA A 54 13.09 15.94 6.51
CA ALA A 54 12.66 14.90 7.41
C ALA A 54 11.73 15.47 8.49
N THR A 55 10.71 14.75 8.86
CA THR A 55 9.79 15.10 9.94
C THR A 55 9.15 13.87 10.54
N SER A 56 8.71 13.99 11.79
CA SER A 56 7.86 12.98 12.43
C SER A 56 6.51 13.63 12.78
N VAL A 57 5.42 12.93 12.46
CA VAL A 57 4.06 13.44 12.67
C VAL A 57 3.16 12.32 13.16
N ARG A 58 2.23 12.63 14.05
CA ARG A 58 1.22 11.67 14.50
C ARG A 58 -0.02 11.77 13.61
N LEU A 59 -0.38 10.65 12.98
CA LEU A 59 -1.53 10.57 12.08
C LEU A 59 -2.53 9.53 12.57
N GLY A 60 -3.83 9.85 12.40
CA GLY A 60 -4.96 8.94 12.62
C GLY A 60 -5.95 9.05 11.47
N ASN A 61 -7.11 8.40 11.58
CA ASN A 61 -8.11 8.31 10.52
C ASN A 61 -8.44 9.67 9.87
N ALA A 62 -8.75 10.70 10.67
CA ALA A 62 -9.13 12.01 10.14
C ALA A 62 -8.02 12.67 9.31
N ASN A 63 -6.75 12.45 9.68
CA ASN A 63 -5.60 12.98 8.94
C ASN A 63 -5.40 12.23 7.62
N VAL A 64 -5.51 10.89 7.64
CA VAL A 64 -5.39 10.03 6.46
C VAL A 64 -6.44 10.40 5.42
N ASN A 65 -7.71 10.54 5.82
CA ASN A 65 -8.80 10.96 4.94
C ASN A 65 -8.49 12.28 4.22
N ARG A 66 -7.99 13.27 4.97
CA ARG A 66 -7.68 14.60 4.42
C ARG A 66 -6.45 14.59 3.51
N LEU A 67 -5.42 13.85 3.88
CA LEU A 67 -4.16 13.77 3.12
C LEU A 67 -4.36 13.04 1.79
N LEU A 68 -5.07 11.92 1.80
CA LEU A 68 -5.28 11.10 0.62
C LEU A 68 -6.48 11.56 -0.22
N GLY A 69 -7.36 12.42 0.32
CA GLY A 69 -8.58 12.85 -0.35
C GLY A 69 -9.60 11.71 -0.52
N VAL A 70 -9.50 10.68 0.31
CA VAL A 70 -10.39 9.52 0.32
C VAL A 70 -11.17 9.47 1.62
N THR A 71 -12.31 8.81 1.63
CA THR A 71 -13.04 8.53 2.86
C THR A 71 -12.71 7.11 3.31
N VAL A 72 -11.93 7.00 4.38
CA VAL A 72 -11.68 5.71 5.03
C VAL A 72 -12.96 5.34 5.82
N PRO A 73 -13.54 4.16 5.61
CA PRO A 73 -14.72 3.71 6.34
C PRO A 73 -14.52 3.73 7.85
N ASP A 74 -15.59 4.02 8.58
CA ASP A 74 -15.58 4.00 10.04
C ASP A 74 -15.17 2.61 10.57
N GLY A 75 -14.32 2.60 11.59
CA GLY A 75 -13.78 1.38 12.19
C GLY A 75 -12.68 0.67 11.38
N LEU A 76 -12.28 1.21 10.21
CA LEU A 76 -11.14 0.67 9.48
C LEU A 76 -9.81 1.10 10.08
N LEU A 77 -9.71 2.35 10.50
CA LEU A 77 -8.57 2.89 11.24
C LEU A 77 -9.09 3.53 12.54
N ASP A 78 -8.56 3.10 13.67
CA ASP A 78 -8.87 3.69 14.97
C ASP A 78 -7.60 3.98 15.75
N GLY A 79 -7.58 5.11 16.47
CA GLY A 79 -6.36 5.59 17.15
C GLY A 79 -5.45 6.42 16.26
N SER A 80 -4.17 6.46 16.59
CA SER A 80 -3.14 7.22 15.86
C SER A 80 -1.75 6.66 16.12
N SER A 81 -0.86 6.79 15.13
CA SER A 81 0.55 6.40 15.26
C SER A 81 1.49 7.51 14.81
N ALA A 82 2.75 7.42 15.20
CA ALA A 82 3.82 8.25 14.68
C ALA A 82 4.27 7.75 13.32
N PHE A 83 4.49 8.67 12.39
CA PHE A 83 5.02 8.42 11.06
C PHE A 83 6.25 9.29 10.86
N ASP A 84 7.34 8.68 10.50
CA ASP A 84 8.54 9.35 10.06
C ASP A 84 8.48 9.51 8.54
N ILE A 85 8.62 10.73 8.09
CA ILE A 85 8.44 11.12 6.68
C ILE A 85 9.72 11.78 6.21
N VAL A 86 10.29 11.28 5.13
CA VAL A 86 11.44 11.88 4.45
C VAL A 86 11.03 12.21 3.01
N PHE A 87 11.02 13.49 2.71
CA PHE A 87 10.79 13.99 1.36
C PHE A 87 12.11 14.42 0.75
N GLN A 88 12.36 14.07 -0.50
CA GLN A 88 13.52 14.51 -1.26
C GLN A 88 13.08 15.07 -2.60
N ALA A 89 13.72 16.16 -3.01
CA ALA A 89 13.54 16.75 -4.33
C ALA A 89 14.91 17.04 -4.97
N GLY A 90 15.05 16.68 -6.24
CA GLY A 90 16.26 16.85 -7.04
C GLY A 90 15.92 16.69 -8.52
N GLU A 91 16.55 15.76 -9.23
CA GLU A 91 16.17 15.39 -10.61
C GLU A 91 14.80 14.71 -10.66
N GLY A 92 14.27 14.29 -9.51
CA GLY A 92 12.96 13.74 -9.30
C GLY A 92 12.45 14.06 -7.90
N VAL A 93 11.38 13.42 -7.50
CA VAL A 93 10.80 13.49 -6.16
C VAL A 93 10.80 12.09 -5.57
N ALA A 94 11.25 11.97 -4.31
CA ALA A 94 11.09 10.76 -3.53
C ALA A 94 10.44 11.09 -2.19
N LEU A 95 9.60 10.17 -1.72
CA LEU A 95 8.93 10.24 -0.43
C LEU A 95 9.05 8.86 0.23
N ASN A 96 9.68 8.82 1.39
CA ASN A 96 9.70 7.65 2.24
C ASN A 96 8.84 7.92 3.47
N ILE A 97 7.98 6.98 3.83
CA ILE A 97 7.13 7.02 5.02
C ILE A 97 7.33 5.72 5.78
N THR A 98 7.73 5.82 7.03
CA THR A 98 7.88 4.67 7.92
C THR A 98 7.07 4.86 9.20
N SER A 99 6.57 3.76 9.75
CA SER A 99 5.86 3.72 11.03
C SER A 99 5.91 2.32 11.60
N ASN A 100 5.92 2.19 12.91
CA ASN A 100 5.66 0.93 13.60
C ASN A 100 4.17 0.72 13.92
N LEU A 101 3.33 1.67 13.55
CA LEU A 101 1.88 1.68 13.73
C LEU A 101 1.42 1.49 15.19
N ASP A 102 2.27 1.79 16.20
CA ASP A 102 1.91 1.71 17.60
C ASP A 102 0.76 2.66 17.94
N GLY A 103 -0.28 2.15 18.60
CA GLY A 103 -1.46 2.92 18.98
C GLY A 103 -2.50 3.09 17.86
N LEU A 104 -2.26 2.54 16.66
CA LEU A 104 -3.23 2.52 15.57
C LEU A 104 -3.80 1.11 15.42
N ALA A 105 -5.11 0.97 15.44
CA ALA A 105 -5.82 -0.26 15.09
C ALA A 105 -6.16 -0.26 13.60
N ILE A 106 -6.10 -1.45 12.98
CA ILE A 106 -6.57 -1.70 11.61
C ILE A 106 -7.69 -2.73 11.65
N GLY A 107 -8.90 -2.31 11.31
CA GLY A 107 -10.12 -3.12 11.35
C GLY A 107 -10.38 -3.93 10.07
N LEU A 108 -9.32 -4.30 9.34
CA LEU A 108 -9.42 -5.27 8.25
C LEU A 108 -9.46 -6.69 8.81
N PRO A 109 -10.02 -7.67 8.09
CA PRO A 109 -9.88 -9.07 8.43
C PRO A 109 -8.41 -9.55 8.33
N ALA A 110 -8.12 -10.70 8.94
CA ALA A 110 -6.83 -11.36 8.76
C ALA A 110 -6.51 -11.55 7.25
N PRO A 111 -5.24 -11.41 6.85
CA PRO A 111 -4.03 -11.21 7.67
C PRO A 111 -3.69 -9.74 7.95
N PHE A 112 -4.57 -8.78 7.66
CA PHE A 112 -4.26 -7.34 7.73
C PHE A 112 -4.79 -6.66 9.00
N SER A 113 -5.51 -7.42 9.85
CA SER A 113 -5.99 -6.89 11.14
C SER A 113 -4.85 -6.55 12.08
N LYS A 114 -5.04 -5.50 12.88
CA LYS A 114 -4.07 -5.09 13.89
C LYS A 114 -4.78 -4.45 15.08
N VAL A 115 -4.44 -4.87 16.29
CA VAL A 115 -4.86 -4.18 17.52
C VAL A 115 -3.87 -3.07 17.89
N PRO A 116 -4.29 -2.04 18.66
CA PRO A 116 -3.45 -0.88 18.95
C PRO A 116 -2.13 -1.23 19.65
N GLU A 117 -2.13 -2.29 20.46
CA GLU A 117 -0.99 -2.73 21.28
C GLU A 117 0.07 -3.50 20.47
N GLN A 118 -0.24 -3.94 19.26
CA GLN A 118 0.73 -4.59 18.37
C GLN A 118 1.57 -3.53 17.66
N SER A 119 2.85 -3.84 17.49
CA SER A 119 3.76 -3.11 16.58
C SER A 119 3.82 -3.83 15.26
N GLU A 120 3.50 -3.13 14.17
CA GLU A 120 3.61 -3.65 12.81
C GLU A 120 4.31 -2.61 11.94
N LEU A 121 5.38 -3.01 11.28
CA LEU A 121 6.17 -2.11 10.47
C LEU A 121 5.44 -1.78 9.16
N LEU A 122 5.26 -0.50 8.89
CA LEU A 122 4.86 0.03 7.60
C LEU A 122 6.02 0.79 6.98
N ASN A 123 6.34 0.48 5.75
CA ASN A 123 7.23 1.26 4.90
C ASN A 123 6.56 1.56 3.57
N ILE A 124 6.64 2.81 3.11
CA ILE A 124 6.13 3.24 1.80
C ILE A 124 7.20 4.11 1.15
N ASP A 125 7.64 3.69 -0.03
CA ASP A 125 8.57 4.41 -0.88
C ASP A 125 7.86 4.83 -2.15
N LEU A 126 7.73 6.14 -2.38
CA LEU A 126 7.24 6.72 -3.62
C LEU A 126 8.38 7.43 -4.33
N LYS A 127 8.58 7.15 -5.61
CA LYS A 127 9.52 7.86 -6.46
C LYS A 127 8.83 8.35 -7.73
N ILE A 128 9.10 9.60 -8.09
CA ILE A 128 8.59 10.25 -9.30
C ILE A 128 9.78 10.86 -10.04
N SER A 129 10.06 10.31 -11.22
CA SER A 129 11.07 10.81 -12.16
C SER A 129 10.49 10.66 -13.57
N ASP A 130 11.18 9.99 -14.48
CA ASP A 130 10.64 9.58 -15.78
C ASP A 130 9.54 8.52 -15.64
N ALA A 131 9.56 7.77 -14.53
CA ALA A 131 8.53 6.83 -14.12
C ALA A 131 8.00 7.18 -12.72
N VAL A 132 6.82 6.69 -12.40
CA VAL A 132 6.27 6.68 -11.04
C VAL A 132 6.40 5.28 -10.49
N SER A 133 7.07 5.11 -9.36
CA SER A 133 7.13 3.85 -8.62
C SER A 133 6.65 4.02 -7.19
N ILE A 134 5.93 3.02 -6.71
CA ILE A 134 5.47 2.90 -5.32
C ILE A 134 5.85 1.51 -4.85
N ASP A 135 6.65 1.44 -3.80
CA ASP A 135 6.91 0.22 -3.06
C ASP A 135 6.35 0.37 -1.65
N ALA A 136 5.51 -0.55 -1.22
CA ALA A 136 4.93 -0.54 0.11
C ALA A 136 5.07 -1.91 0.75
N ALA A 137 5.44 -1.92 2.03
CA ALA A 137 5.53 -3.13 2.84
C ALA A 137 4.78 -2.93 4.16
N TYR A 138 3.96 -3.90 4.52
CA TYR A 138 3.27 -3.96 5.80
C TYR A 138 3.70 -5.24 6.51
N SER A 139 4.66 -5.10 7.42
CA SER A 139 5.32 -6.21 8.12
C SER A 139 5.69 -7.36 7.16
N ASN A 140 5.36 -8.58 7.49
CA ASN A 140 5.50 -9.74 6.62
C ASN A 140 4.19 -10.09 5.88
N ASN A 141 3.15 -9.28 6.04
CA ASN A 141 1.81 -9.59 5.56
C ASN A 141 1.55 -9.10 4.14
N LEU A 142 2.24 -8.03 3.72
CA LEU A 142 2.06 -7.47 2.38
C LEU A 142 3.35 -6.83 1.88
N SER A 143 3.71 -7.14 0.64
CA SER A 143 4.63 -6.35 -0.18
C SER A 143 3.93 -5.96 -1.46
N LEU A 144 3.88 -4.68 -1.76
CA LEU A 144 3.23 -4.11 -2.94
C LEU A 144 4.24 -3.28 -3.72
N SER A 145 4.41 -3.60 -4.99
CA SER A 145 5.19 -2.80 -5.93
C SER A 145 4.30 -2.37 -7.09
N ILE A 146 4.29 -1.08 -7.39
CA ILE A 146 3.54 -0.48 -8.50
C ILE A 146 4.50 0.38 -9.31
N GLU A 147 4.42 0.28 -10.63
CA GLU A 147 5.19 1.12 -11.53
C GLU A 147 4.33 1.60 -12.70
N LYS A 148 4.62 2.81 -13.14
CA LYS A 148 4.05 3.40 -14.35
C LYS A 148 5.10 4.25 -15.05
N ASP A 149 5.51 3.84 -16.25
CA ASP A 149 6.31 4.68 -17.12
C ASP A 149 5.44 5.73 -17.81
N ALA A 150 6.06 6.77 -18.35
CA ALA A 150 5.35 7.86 -19.05
C ALA A 150 4.50 7.38 -20.23
N GLU A 151 4.94 6.34 -20.91
CA GLU A 151 4.33 5.81 -22.15
C GLU A 151 3.59 4.48 -21.95
N SER A 152 3.69 3.84 -20.79
CA SER A 152 3.12 2.53 -20.51
C SER A 152 1.92 2.58 -19.58
N ALA A 153 1.13 1.52 -19.58
CA ALA A 153 0.12 1.29 -18.57
C ALA A 153 0.78 0.91 -17.22
N TRP A 154 0.03 1.05 -16.13
CA TRP A 154 0.42 0.58 -14.83
C TRP A 154 0.72 -0.91 -14.83
N ARG A 155 1.72 -1.32 -14.05
CA ARG A 155 1.92 -2.70 -13.61
C ARG A 155 1.97 -2.73 -12.09
N ALA A 156 1.47 -3.79 -11.49
CA ALA A 156 1.49 -3.96 -10.04
C ALA A 156 1.76 -5.40 -9.64
N LEU A 157 2.48 -5.57 -8.55
CA LEU A 157 2.76 -6.87 -7.93
C LEU A 157 2.44 -6.78 -6.44
N ALA A 158 1.49 -7.58 -5.96
CA ALA A 158 1.15 -7.71 -4.56
C ALA A 158 1.50 -9.12 -4.07
N LEU A 159 2.38 -9.20 -3.09
CA LEU A 159 2.77 -10.43 -2.41
C LEU A 159 2.18 -10.42 -1.01
N ILE A 160 1.37 -11.41 -0.69
CA ILE A 160 0.62 -11.48 0.58
C ILE A 160 1.12 -12.68 1.39
N GLY A 161 1.61 -12.40 2.61
CA GLY A 161 2.16 -13.42 3.50
C GLY A 161 3.41 -14.10 2.93
N GLU A 162 3.48 -15.42 2.99
CA GLU A 162 4.61 -16.17 2.46
C GLU A 162 4.49 -16.37 0.95
N VAL A 163 5.61 -16.33 0.25
CA VAL A 163 5.67 -16.60 -1.20
C VAL A 163 6.51 -17.82 -1.48
N SER A 164 5.98 -18.72 -2.31
CA SER A 164 6.63 -19.99 -2.65
C SER A 164 7.77 -19.85 -3.66
N ARG A 165 7.80 -18.73 -4.40
CA ARG A 165 8.85 -18.43 -5.37
C ARG A 165 9.09 -16.93 -5.45
N GLU A 166 10.26 -16.55 -5.98
CA GLU A 166 10.57 -15.15 -6.26
C GLU A 166 9.70 -14.64 -7.42
N TYR A 167 9.01 -13.53 -7.19
CA TYR A 167 8.27 -12.75 -8.19
C TYR A 167 8.93 -11.40 -8.35
N LYS A 168 8.98 -10.89 -9.57
CA LYS A 168 9.53 -9.57 -9.89
C LYS A 168 8.50 -8.74 -10.63
N LEU A 169 8.43 -7.45 -10.32
CA LEU A 169 7.52 -6.53 -11.00
C LEU A 169 7.76 -6.50 -12.52
N ASN A 170 9.01 -6.66 -12.95
CA ASN A 170 9.36 -6.69 -14.38
C ASN A 170 8.80 -7.91 -15.14
N ASP A 171 8.36 -8.95 -14.43
CA ASP A 171 7.71 -10.13 -15.01
C ASP A 171 6.18 -9.95 -15.12
N VAL A 172 5.67 -8.78 -14.75
CA VAL A 172 4.25 -8.41 -14.82
C VAL A 172 3.99 -7.60 -16.09
N ASP A 173 2.99 -8.03 -16.85
CA ASP A 173 2.58 -7.33 -18.07
C ASP A 173 2.01 -5.95 -17.76
N ALA A 174 2.24 -5.00 -18.66
CA ALA A 174 1.67 -3.66 -18.56
C ALA A 174 0.13 -3.73 -18.58
N GLY A 175 -0.53 -2.95 -17.74
CA GLY A 175 -1.98 -2.97 -17.55
C GLY A 175 -2.47 -4.06 -16.61
N THR A 176 -1.57 -4.84 -15.99
CA THR A 176 -1.92 -5.97 -15.14
C THR A 176 -1.44 -5.76 -13.71
N ALA A 177 -2.23 -6.22 -12.76
CA ALA A 177 -1.85 -6.41 -11.37
C ALA A 177 -1.76 -7.92 -11.05
N VAL A 178 -0.63 -8.38 -10.55
CA VAL A 178 -0.45 -9.78 -10.11
C VAL A 178 -0.52 -9.85 -8.60
N ILE A 179 -1.30 -10.79 -8.08
CA ILE A 179 -1.40 -11.10 -6.65
C ILE A 179 -0.89 -12.53 -6.46
N SER A 180 -0.03 -12.75 -5.49
CA SER A 180 0.47 -14.07 -5.12
C SER A 180 0.74 -14.14 -3.62
N GLY A 181 0.81 -15.37 -3.09
CA GLY A 181 1.22 -15.58 -1.70
C GLY A 181 0.48 -16.70 -0.99
N ARG A 182 0.77 -16.82 0.30
CA ARG A 182 0.15 -17.77 1.22
C ARG A 182 -0.22 -17.09 2.50
N VAL A 183 -1.44 -17.28 2.94
CA VAL A 183 -1.96 -16.79 4.20
C VAL A 183 -2.41 -17.95 5.08
N GLU A 184 -2.24 -17.79 6.39
CA GLU A 184 -2.66 -18.82 7.35
C GLU A 184 -4.18 -18.97 7.39
N GLU A 185 -4.91 -17.86 7.33
CA GLU A 185 -6.36 -17.84 7.43
C GLU A 185 -7.00 -16.79 6.50
N LEU A 186 -8.11 -17.16 5.88
CA LEU A 186 -8.97 -16.26 5.12
C LEU A 186 -10.44 -16.56 5.45
N ASP A 187 -11.11 -15.62 6.09
CA ASP A 187 -12.56 -15.67 6.31
C ASP A 187 -13.29 -14.86 5.22
N ILE A 188 -13.96 -15.58 4.31
CA ILE A 188 -14.70 -14.99 3.20
C ILE A 188 -15.84 -14.09 3.71
N SER A 189 -16.49 -14.46 4.81
CA SER A 189 -17.60 -13.66 5.36
C SER A 189 -17.10 -12.31 5.87
N ALA A 190 -16.01 -12.30 6.63
CA ALA A 190 -15.41 -11.09 7.16
C ALA A 190 -14.94 -10.15 6.03
N TRP A 191 -14.38 -10.72 4.95
CA TRP A 191 -13.97 -9.94 3.77
C TRP A 191 -15.16 -9.41 2.96
N ALA A 192 -16.22 -10.19 2.80
CA ALA A 192 -17.47 -9.74 2.15
C ALA A 192 -18.11 -8.58 2.91
N ASP A 193 -18.18 -8.67 4.24
CA ASP A 193 -18.68 -7.58 5.09
C ASP A 193 -17.81 -6.32 4.97
N THR A 194 -16.49 -6.50 4.89
CA THR A 194 -15.56 -5.41 4.69
C THR A 194 -15.74 -4.75 3.33
N GLN A 195 -15.90 -5.54 2.26
CA GLN A 195 -16.13 -5.03 0.91
C GLN A 195 -17.37 -4.12 0.84
N THR A 196 -18.45 -4.44 1.57
CA THR A 196 -19.67 -3.61 1.58
C THR A 196 -19.41 -2.20 2.10
N ARG A 197 -18.43 -2.02 3.00
CA ARG A 197 -18.04 -0.71 3.56
C ARG A 197 -17.30 0.15 2.53
N PHE A 198 -16.61 -0.46 1.56
CA PHE A 198 -15.88 0.23 0.49
C PHE A 198 -16.72 0.50 -0.77
N SER A 199 -17.91 -0.12 -0.90
CA SER A 199 -18.70 -0.12 -2.14
C SER A 199 -19.42 1.20 -2.45
N SER A 200 -19.12 2.28 -1.75
CA SER A 200 -19.77 3.61 -1.96
C SER A 200 -18.99 4.53 -2.92
N GLY A 201 -18.03 4.05 -3.67
CA GLY A 201 -17.20 4.85 -4.58
C GLY A 201 -17.29 4.40 -6.03
N ASP A 202 -17.13 5.37 -6.95
CA ASP A 202 -17.08 5.19 -8.39
C ASP A 202 -16.16 4.04 -8.80
N ASN A 203 -16.52 3.33 -9.88
CA ASN A 203 -15.67 2.35 -10.54
C ASN A 203 -14.28 2.95 -10.79
N LEU A 204 -13.37 2.74 -9.86
CA LEU A 204 -11.95 2.89 -10.12
C LEU A 204 -11.67 1.90 -11.25
N GLY A 205 -11.34 2.38 -12.44
CA GLY A 205 -10.97 1.50 -13.56
C GLY A 205 -9.79 0.63 -13.14
N LEU A 206 -10.11 -0.46 -12.44
CA LEU A 206 -9.10 -1.39 -11.93
C LEU A 206 -8.39 -2.03 -13.13
N PRO A 207 -7.07 -2.18 -13.07
CA PRO A 207 -6.33 -2.94 -14.05
C PRO A 207 -6.82 -4.39 -14.09
N ALA A 208 -6.45 -5.12 -15.13
CA ALA A 208 -6.63 -6.57 -15.12
C ALA A 208 -5.90 -7.16 -13.91
N ILE A 209 -6.60 -7.95 -13.10
CA ILE A 209 -6.02 -8.58 -11.91
C ILE A 209 -5.85 -10.07 -12.18
N VAL A 210 -4.64 -10.55 -12.00
CA VAL A 210 -4.28 -11.96 -12.12
C VAL A 210 -3.75 -12.43 -10.77
N TRP A 211 -4.36 -13.44 -10.16
CA TRP A 211 -3.77 -14.06 -8.99
C TRP A 211 -3.21 -15.43 -9.35
N ARG A 212 -1.97 -15.66 -8.89
CA ARG A 212 -1.20 -16.87 -9.20
C ARG A 212 -0.63 -17.44 -7.90
N ASP A 213 -0.69 -18.77 -7.78
CA ASP A 213 -0.10 -19.48 -6.63
C ASP A 213 -0.55 -18.88 -5.28
N PHE A 214 -1.81 -18.44 -5.21
CA PHE A 214 -2.39 -17.93 -3.97
C PHE A 214 -2.96 -19.10 -3.17
N SER A 215 -2.53 -19.27 -1.93
CA SER A 215 -2.96 -20.35 -1.06
C SER A 215 -3.33 -19.88 0.33
N VAL A 216 -4.22 -20.65 0.96
CA VAL A 216 -4.75 -20.39 2.30
C VAL A 216 -4.68 -21.69 3.08
N ASP A 217 -4.14 -21.68 4.29
CA ASP A 217 -4.08 -22.89 5.11
C ASP A 217 -5.43 -23.23 5.74
N ARG A 218 -6.22 -22.19 6.05
CA ARG A 218 -7.57 -22.32 6.56
C ARG A 218 -8.54 -21.34 5.89
N LEU A 219 -9.31 -21.83 4.96
CA LEU A 219 -10.39 -21.07 4.34
C LEU A 219 -11.66 -21.23 5.16
N ALA A 220 -12.25 -20.14 5.63
CA ALA A 220 -13.48 -20.15 6.41
C ALA A 220 -14.60 -19.33 5.72
N LEU A 221 -15.83 -19.75 5.95
CA LEU A 221 -17.06 -19.01 5.63
C LEU A 221 -17.96 -19.02 6.86
N GLY A 222 -17.85 -18.01 7.68
CA GLY A 222 -18.47 -17.97 9.00
C GLY A 222 -17.93 -19.10 9.90
N GLU A 223 -18.82 -19.98 10.38
CA GLU A 223 -18.45 -21.11 11.23
C GLU A 223 -17.94 -22.34 10.47
N THR A 224 -18.01 -22.33 9.12
CA THR A 224 -17.61 -23.46 8.29
C THR A 224 -16.16 -23.36 7.87
N ASP A 225 -15.36 -24.36 8.21
CA ASP A 225 -13.96 -24.52 7.82
C ASP A 225 -13.87 -25.45 6.59
N PHE A 226 -13.25 -24.95 5.52
CA PHE A 226 -13.02 -25.68 4.27
C PHE A 226 -11.60 -26.24 4.14
N GLY A 227 -10.77 -26.06 5.18
CA GLY A 227 -9.39 -26.56 5.18
C GLY A 227 -8.47 -25.76 4.25
N THR A 228 -7.45 -26.45 3.75
CA THR A 228 -6.44 -25.88 2.84
C THR A 228 -7.02 -25.58 1.48
N PHE A 229 -6.65 -24.44 0.93
CA PHE A 229 -7.18 -24.00 -0.34
C PHE A 229 -6.12 -23.28 -1.17
N SER A 230 -6.10 -23.54 -2.47
CA SER A 230 -5.28 -22.76 -3.41
C SER A 230 -6.11 -22.32 -4.60
N SER A 231 -5.77 -21.17 -5.15
CA SER A 231 -6.49 -20.59 -6.27
C SER A 231 -5.57 -19.89 -7.26
N THR A 232 -6.03 -19.91 -8.51
CA THR A 232 -5.51 -19.09 -9.61
C THR A 232 -6.70 -18.43 -10.30
N GLY A 233 -6.52 -17.27 -10.88
CA GLY A 233 -7.61 -16.65 -11.62
C GLY A 233 -7.25 -15.33 -12.27
N GLN A 234 -8.21 -14.81 -13.01
CA GLN A 234 -8.08 -13.56 -13.72
C GLN A 234 -9.38 -12.77 -13.65
N TYR A 235 -9.24 -11.47 -13.44
CA TYR A 235 -10.32 -10.47 -13.49
C TYR A 235 -9.95 -9.37 -14.47
N GLU A 236 -10.82 -9.12 -15.46
CA GLU A 236 -10.65 -8.05 -16.44
C GLU A 236 -12.03 -7.46 -16.75
N GLY A 237 -12.43 -6.40 -16.01
CA GLY A 237 -13.79 -5.87 -16.09
C GLY A 237 -14.89 -6.81 -15.59
N GLY A 238 -14.52 -7.99 -15.11
CA GLY A 238 -15.31 -9.07 -14.57
C GLY A 238 -14.42 -10.29 -14.33
N LEU A 239 -14.89 -11.28 -13.56
CA LEU A 239 -14.16 -12.53 -13.36
C LEU A 239 -14.19 -13.32 -14.67
N THR A 240 -13.00 -13.62 -15.23
CA THR A 240 -12.87 -14.34 -16.52
C THR A 240 -12.46 -15.78 -16.35
N SER A 241 -11.70 -16.11 -15.30
CA SER A 241 -11.34 -17.50 -14.99
C SER A 241 -11.07 -17.67 -13.49
N LEU A 242 -11.35 -18.85 -12.96
CA LEU A 242 -11.10 -19.22 -11.57
C LEU A 242 -10.76 -20.69 -11.46
N GLY A 243 -9.53 -21.00 -11.08
CA GLY A 243 -9.10 -22.35 -10.71
C GLY A 243 -9.08 -22.47 -9.19
N LEU A 244 -9.67 -23.53 -8.68
CA LEU A 244 -9.79 -23.80 -7.25
C LEU A 244 -9.29 -25.23 -6.95
N VAL A 245 -8.42 -25.36 -5.95
CA VAL A 245 -7.95 -26.64 -5.45
C VAL A 245 -7.96 -26.60 -3.92
N GLY A 246 -8.72 -27.49 -3.32
CA GLY A 246 -8.81 -27.64 -1.87
C GLY A 246 -9.01 -29.10 -1.50
N ASP A 247 -9.10 -29.40 -0.20
CA ASP A 247 -9.21 -30.76 0.31
C ASP A 247 -10.48 -31.47 -0.17
N PHE A 248 -11.54 -30.72 -0.43
CA PHE A 248 -12.86 -31.24 -0.82
C PHE A 248 -13.32 -30.80 -2.21
N ILE A 249 -12.57 -29.94 -2.89
CA ILE A 249 -12.97 -29.36 -4.16
C ILE A 249 -11.78 -29.23 -5.11
N LYS A 250 -12.02 -29.58 -6.38
CA LYS A 250 -11.16 -29.21 -7.49
C LYS A 250 -12.05 -28.74 -8.62
N ALA A 251 -11.95 -27.49 -8.97
CA ALA A 251 -12.78 -26.88 -10.00
C ALA A 251 -11.98 -25.92 -10.87
N GLN A 252 -12.33 -25.86 -12.15
CA GLN A 252 -11.96 -24.79 -13.06
C GLN A 252 -13.26 -24.17 -13.55
N ILE A 253 -13.38 -22.86 -13.43
CA ILE A 253 -14.56 -22.10 -13.83
C ILE A 253 -14.10 -21.03 -14.80
N ASP A 254 -14.62 -21.07 -16.02
CA ASP A 254 -14.42 -20.05 -17.02
C ASP A 254 -15.72 -19.26 -17.20
N PHE A 255 -15.61 -17.94 -17.20
CA PHE A 255 -16.76 -17.04 -17.29
C PHE A 255 -16.79 -16.44 -18.69
N ASP A 256 -17.81 -16.75 -19.45
CA ASP A 256 -17.99 -16.29 -20.82
C ASP A 256 -19.05 -15.17 -20.83
N GLY A 257 -18.61 -13.94 -20.57
CA GLY A 257 -19.50 -12.78 -20.45
C GLY A 257 -20.24 -12.70 -19.12
N PRO A 258 -21.42 -12.03 -19.03
CA PRO A 258 -22.12 -11.82 -17.78
C PRO A 258 -22.78 -13.07 -17.18
N GLU A 259 -22.74 -14.24 -17.86
CA GLU A 259 -23.29 -15.51 -17.37
C GLU A 259 -22.16 -16.51 -17.14
N ALA A 260 -22.04 -16.99 -15.89
CA ALA A 260 -21.09 -18.04 -15.52
C ALA A 260 -21.52 -19.39 -16.10
N GLN A 261 -20.64 -20.05 -16.84
CA GLN A 261 -20.81 -21.47 -17.20
C GLN A 261 -19.99 -22.33 -16.22
N LEU A 262 -20.70 -23.15 -15.44
CA LEU A 262 -20.09 -24.17 -14.59
C LEU A 262 -19.87 -25.45 -15.43
N ASN A 263 -18.64 -25.84 -15.65
CA ASN A 263 -18.26 -27.13 -16.26
C ASN A 263 -17.81 -28.13 -15.21
#